data_ff6f46d65f5e17025e329b61e039528c
#
_entry.id   ff6f46d65f5e17025e329b61e039528c
#
_cell.length_a   1.000
_cell.length_b   1.000
_cell.length_c   1.000
_cell.angle_alpha   90.00
_cell.angle_beta   90.00
_cell.angle_gamma   90.00
#
_symmetry.space_group_name_H-M   'P 1'
#
loop_
_entity.id
_entity.type
_entity.pdbx_description
1 polymer ?
#
loop_
_entity_poly.entity_id
_entity_poly.type
_entity_poly.pdbx_seq_one_letter_code
_entity_poly.pdbx_strand_id
1 'polypeptide(L)'
;MLKDRQFWMVAGGLALAFIFFWLAGHPGFRDERVVMFLAINIMSGTLIYFIRMAHRGEEFYLRSIPGLKAVEEAVGRSTEMGKPVLYVPGIMDMDQVETVAGVIILGHVAKMTARYETSLNVPVSRSIVMKAGREIARESYTMEGRPDLFQDDMVHYLTDDQFAYAAGVNGIMVREKPAACLYMGKFYAESLILAET
;
A
#
# COMPACT_ATOMS: atom_id res chain seq x y z
N MET A 1 27.04 -8.62 18.08
CA MET A 1 28.29 -7.88 18.35
C MET A 1 28.80 -7.01 17.20
N LEU A 2 28.93 -7.49 15.94
CA LEU A 2 29.39 -6.66 14.81
C LEU A 2 28.42 -5.54 14.40
N LYS A 3 27.12 -5.78 14.50
CA LYS A 3 26.07 -4.79 14.19
C LYS A 3 26.03 -3.59 15.16
N ASP A 4 26.40 -3.80 16.42
CA ASP A 4 26.44 -2.71 17.42
C ASP A 4 27.63 -1.77 17.18
N ARG A 5 28.73 -2.28 16.68
CA ARG A 5 29.92 -1.49 16.37
C ARG A 5 29.68 -0.50 15.24
N GLN A 6 28.94 -0.89 14.21
CA GLN A 6 28.60 0.01 13.09
C GLN A 6 27.66 1.15 13.52
N PHE A 7 26.75 0.87 14.42
CA PHE A 7 25.87 1.93 14.97
C PHE A 7 26.67 2.97 15.75
N TRP A 8 27.51 2.52 16.68
CA TRP A 8 28.32 3.43 17.47
C TRP A 8 29.29 4.22 16.59
N MET A 9 29.75 3.65 15.47
CA MET A 9 30.55 4.37 14.49
C MET A 9 29.75 5.46 13.78
N VAL A 10 28.49 5.17 13.34
CA VAL A 10 27.63 6.16 12.70
C VAL A 10 27.17 7.23 13.69
N ALA A 11 26.72 6.83 14.87
CA ALA A 11 26.31 7.76 15.93
C ALA A 11 27.50 8.62 16.40
N GLY A 12 28.67 8.02 16.59
CA GLY A 12 29.93 8.71 16.91
C GLY A 12 30.37 9.65 15.78
N GLY A 13 30.26 9.24 14.53
CA GLY A 13 30.55 10.07 13.36
C GLY A 13 29.62 11.31 13.27
N LEU A 14 28.35 11.15 13.52
CA LEU A 14 27.35 12.26 13.56
C LEU A 14 27.65 13.20 14.74
N ALA A 15 27.96 12.64 15.93
CA ALA A 15 28.33 13.42 17.09
C ALA A 15 29.65 14.20 16.87
N LEU A 16 30.67 13.57 16.29
CA LEU A 16 31.91 14.22 15.93
C LEU A 16 31.74 15.30 14.87
N ALA A 17 30.92 15.06 13.86
CA ALA A 17 30.57 16.07 12.84
C ALA A 17 29.87 17.27 13.47
N PHE A 18 29.00 17.03 14.45
CA PHE A 18 28.32 18.08 15.20
C PHE A 18 29.30 18.88 16.09
N ILE A 19 30.18 18.19 16.83
CA ILE A 19 31.18 18.81 17.68
C ILE A 19 32.18 19.61 16.83
N PHE A 20 32.67 19.03 15.73
CA PHE A 20 33.56 19.70 14.78
C PHE A 20 32.97 20.97 14.22
N PHE A 21 31.69 20.91 13.78
CA PHE A 21 30.96 22.05 13.29
C PHE A 21 30.83 23.16 14.33
N TRP A 22 30.58 22.79 15.60
CA TRP A 22 30.40 23.72 16.70
C TRP A 22 31.76 24.38 17.10
N LEU A 23 32.83 23.61 17.14
CA LEU A 23 34.18 24.08 17.47
C LEU A 23 34.82 24.92 16.36
N ALA A 24 34.50 24.66 15.10
CA ALA A 24 35.03 25.40 13.95
C ALA A 24 34.39 26.79 13.77
N GLY A 25 33.49 27.22 14.67
CA GLY A 25 32.94 28.59 14.67
C GLY A 25 32.09 28.90 13.44
N HIS A 26 31.47 27.88 12.86
CA HIS A 26 30.52 27.99 11.72
C HIS A 26 31.10 28.67 10.46
N PRO A 27 32.34 28.45 10.02
CA PRO A 27 32.88 29.09 8.83
C PRO A 27 32.05 28.61 7.60
N GLY A 28 31.24 29.51 7.05
CA GLY A 28 30.44 29.26 5.83
C GLY A 28 28.97 28.92 6.04
N PHE A 29 28.48 28.86 7.27
CA PHE A 29 27.04 28.75 7.52
C PHE A 29 26.45 30.10 7.88
N ARG A 30 25.34 30.46 7.24
CA ARG A 30 24.49 31.58 7.68
C ARG A 30 23.77 31.19 8.95
N ASP A 31 23.69 32.08 9.94
CA ASP A 31 23.01 31.86 11.22
C ASP A 31 21.58 31.32 11.06
N GLU A 32 20.91 31.77 10.01
CA GLU A 32 19.55 31.33 9.63
C GLU A 32 19.45 29.83 9.30
N ARG A 33 20.56 29.16 8.96
CA ARG A 33 20.58 27.74 8.58
C ARG A 33 20.99 26.79 9.70
N VAL A 34 21.45 27.32 10.84
CA VAL A 34 21.85 26.50 11.99
C VAL A 34 20.67 25.68 12.53
N VAL A 35 19.49 26.29 12.63
CA VAL A 35 18.27 25.60 13.07
C VAL A 35 17.90 24.46 12.12
N MET A 36 17.99 24.69 10.81
CA MET A 36 17.71 23.68 9.81
C MET A 36 18.72 22.51 9.87
N PHE A 37 20.00 22.81 10.08
CA PHE A 37 21.03 21.80 10.26
C PHE A 37 20.77 20.94 11.52
N LEU A 38 20.43 21.55 12.64
CA LEU A 38 20.06 20.84 13.88
C LEU A 38 18.84 19.96 13.67
N ALA A 39 17.79 20.48 13.04
CA ALA A 39 16.58 19.73 12.75
C ALA A 39 16.86 18.48 11.90
N ILE A 40 17.67 18.61 10.84
CA ILE A 40 18.06 17.48 9.97
C ILE A 40 18.85 16.43 10.78
N ASN A 41 19.78 16.84 11.63
CA ASN A 41 20.57 15.90 12.44
C ASN A 41 19.70 15.14 13.45
N ILE A 42 18.79 15.84 14.15
CA ILE A 42 17.86 15.22 15.11
C ILE A 42 16.94 14.23 14.37
N MET A 43 16.39 14.65 13.25
CA MET A 43 15.50 13.81 12.45
C MET A 43 16.22 12.56 11.91
N SER A 44 17.44 12.73 11.36
CA SER A 44 18.25 11.61 10.87
C SER A 44 18.65 10.66 12.00
N GLY A 45 19.06 11.18 13.17
CA GLY A 45 19.39 10.37 14.33
C GLY A 45 18.20 9.56 14.83
N THR A 46 17.02 10.18 14.91
CA THR A 46 15.77 9.53 15.30
C THR A 46 15.41 8.43 14.32
N LEU A 47 15.51 8.69 13.03
CA LEU A 47 15.19 7.71 11.97
C LEU A 47 16.13 6.49 12.05
N ILE A 48 17.44 6.72 12.19
CA ILE A 48 18.43 5.64 12.36
C ILE A 48 18.15 4.83 13.63
N TYR A 49 17.78 5.48 14.73
CA TYR A 49 17.41 4.82 15.98
C TYR A 49 16.22 3.88 15.79
N PHE A 50 15.11 4.35 15.19
CA PHE A 50 13.91 3.53 14.97
C PHE A 50 14.12 2.40 13.96
N ILE A 51 14.86 2.64 12.87
CA ILE A 51 15.23 1.57 11.93
C ILE A 51 16.00 0.47 12.66
N ARG A 52 16.91 0.84 13.54
CA ARG A 52 17.70 -0.14 14.28
C ARG A 52 16.88 -0.91 15.30
N MET A 53 15.96 -0.23 15.98
CA MET A 53 15.02 -0.83 16.92
C MET A 53 14.12 -1.85 16.19
N ALA A 54 13.63 -1.51 15.01
CA ALA A 54 12.88 -2.42 14.14
C ALA A 54 13.70 -3.65 13.70
N HIS A 55 14.99 -3.45 13.35
CA HIS A 55 15.90 -4.55 13.01
C HIS A 55 16.25 -5.49 14.17
N ARG A 56 16.08 -5.04 15.42
CA ARG A 56 16.26 -5.87 16.61
C ARG A 56 15.08 -6.79 16.90
N GLY A 57 13.98 -6.66 16.12
CA GLY A 57 12.76 -7.45 16.29
C GLY A 57 11.91 -6.98 17.47
N GLU A 58 12.09 -5.74 17.94
CA GLU A 58 11.19 -5.18 18.93
C GLU A 58 9.81 -4.97 18.32
N GLU A 59 8.80 -5.53 18.93
CA GLU A 59 7.41 -5.41 18.49
C GLU A 59 6.90 -3.99 18.80
N PHE A 60 6.68 -3.21 17.76
CA PHE A 60 5.99 -1.92 17.91
C PHE A 60 4.49 -2.16 17.99
N TYR A 61 3.84 -1.50 18.95
CA TYR A 61 2.39 -1.46 18.95
C TYR A 61 1.89 -0.71 17.71
N LEU A 62 1.42 -1.47 16.74
CA LEU A 62 0.73 -0.92 15.57
C LEU A 62 -0.77 -1.04 15.81
N ARG A 63 -1.44 0.12 15.84
CA ARG A 63 -2.90 0.14 15.95
C ARG A 63 -3.50 -0.56 14.72
N SER A 64 -4.23 -1.65 14.95
CA SER A 64 -4.97 -2.31 13.88
C SER A 64 -6.03 -1.36 13.29
N ILE A 65 -6.13 -1.33 11.96
CA ILE A 65 -7.17 -0.58 11.26
C ILE A 65 -8.41 -1.47 11.19
N PRO A 66 -9.53 -1.08 11.86
CA PRO A 66 -10.74 -1.92 11.88
C PRO A 66 -11.28 -2.22 10.48
N GLY A 67 -11.10 -1.30 9.53
CA GLY A 67 -11.49 -1.50 8.13
C GLY A 67 -10.81 -2.70 7.46
N LEU A 68 -9.55 -3.01 7.80
CA LEU A 68 -8.88 -4.19 7.24
C LEU A 68 -9.46 -5.50 7.78
N LYS A 69 -9.93 -5.51 9.03
CA LYS A 69 -10.67 -6.67 9.57
C LYS A 69 -12.02 -6.85 8.88
N ALA A 70 -12.72 -5.75 8.59
CA ALA A 70 -13.97 -5.79 7.85
C ALA A 70 -13.81 -6.36 6.42
N VAL A 71 -12.63 -6.16 5.79
CA VAL A 71 -12.31 -6.80 4.50
C VAL A 71 -12.30 -8.32 4.62
N GLU A 72 -11.67 -8.86 5.66
CA GLU A 72 -11.61 -10.31 5.89
C GLU A 72 -13.02 -10.91 6.09
N GLU A 73 -13.87 -10.24 6.88
CA GLU A 73 -15.27 -10.65 7.05
C GLU A 73 -16.08 -10.55 5.75
N ALA A 74 -15.82 -9.53 4.93
CA ALA A 74 -16.48 -9.36 3.64
C ALA A 74 -16.11 -10.46 2.64
N VAL A 75 -14.83 -10.84 2.57
CA VAL A 75 -14.37 -11.97 1.74
C VAL A 75 -14.97 -13.27 2.25
N GLY A 76 -14.98 -13.52 3.57
CA GLY A 76 -15.61 -14.70 4.15
C GLY A 76 -17.09 -14.84 3.79
N ARG A 77 -17.86 -13.76 3.90
CA ARG A 77 -19.27 -13.75 3.45
C ARG A 77 -19.43 -13.99 1.96
N SER A 78 -18.51 -13.47 1.14
CA SER A 78 -18.53 -13.72 -0.30
C SER A 78 -18.37 -15.21 -0.62
N THR A 79 -17.51 -15.89 0.12
CA THR A 79 -17.31 -17.33 0.03
C THR A 79 -18.59 -18.11 0.39
N GLU A 80 -19.21 -17.77 1.53
CA GLU A 80 -20.45 -18.40 1.98
C GLU A 80 -21.61 -18.21 0.99
N MET A 81 -21.64 -17.05 0.32
CA MET A 81 -22.65 -16.74 -0.70
C MET A 81 -22.34 -17.31 -2.09
N GLY A 82 -21.14 -17.84 -2.33
CA GLY A 82 -20.67 -18.28 -3.64
C GLY A 82 -20.62 -17.16 -4.69
N LYS A 83 -20.36 -15.93 -4.27
CA LYS A 83 -20.35 -14.74 -5.14
C LYS A 83 -18.97 -14.09 -5.18
N PRO A 84 -18.63 -13.39 -6.31
CA PRO A 84 -17.33 -12.77 -6.44
C PRO A 84 -17.14 -11.58 -5.47
N VAL A 85 -15.88 -11.28 -5.19
CA VAL A 85 -15.43 -10.04 -4.59
C VAL A 85 -15.05 -9.07 -5.71
N LEU A 86 -15.63 -7.89 -5.71
CA LEU A 86 -15.25 -6.80 -6.60
C LEU A 86 -14.25 -5.89 -5.89
N TYR A 87 -13.09 -5.68 -6.49
CA TYR A 87 -12.05 -4.81 -5.96
C TYR A 87 -11.73 -3.68 -6.93
N VAL A 88 -11.86 -2.43 -6.50
CA VAL A 88 -11.66 -1.24 -7.33
C VAL A 88 -10.51 -0.41 -6.76
N PRO A 89 -9.33 -0.37 -7.43
CA PRO A 89 -8.13 0.31 -6.91
C PRO A 89 -8.12 1.83 -7.14
N GLY A 90 -9.23 2.42 -7.55
CA GLY A 90 -9.34 3.84 -7.91
C GLY A 90 -9.07 4.09 -9.40
N ILE A 91 -9.01 5.37 -9.77
CA ILE A 91 -8.90 5.80 -11.17
C ILE A 91 -7.52 6.40 -11.51
N MET A 92 -6.65 6.55 -10.53
CA MET A 92 -5.36 7.18 -10.70
C MET A 92 -4.27 6.20 -11.14
N ASP A 93 -3.14 6.73 -11.58
CA ASP A 93 -1.97 5.95 -11.99
C ASP A 93 -1.03 5.64 -10.81
N MET A 94 0.01 4.84 -11.05
CA MET A 94 0.98 4.38 -10.03
C MET A 94 1.89 5.51 -9.48
N ASP A 95 1.81 6.72 -10.02
CA ASP A 95 2.47 7.91 -9.48
C ASP A 95 1.82 8.43 -8.18
N GLN A 96 0.60 7.98 -7.89
CA GLN A 96 -0.16 8.37 -6.69
C GLN A 96 0.02 7.34 -5.57
N VAL A 97 0.36 7.82 -4.39
CA VAL A 97 0.59 6.97 -3.20
C VAL A 97 -0.65 6.13 -2.84
N GLU A 98 -1.83 6.71 -3.03
CA GLU A 98 -3.11 6.05 -2.77
C GLU A 98 -3.34 4.85 -3.70
N THR A 99 -2.92 4.95 -4.96
CA THR A 99 -3.00 3.85 -5.93
C THR A 99 -2.01 2.75 -5.57
N VAL A 100 -0.77 3.11 -5.20
CA VAL A 100 0.24 2.14 -4.73
C VAL A 100 -0.26 1.40 -3.50
N ALA A 101 -0.82 2.13 -2.51
CA ALA A 101 -1.42 1.52 -1.32
C ALA A 101 -2.58 0.58 -1.69
N GLY A 102 -3.47 1.00 -2.62
CA GLY A 102 -4.55 0.16 -3.14
C GLY A 102 -4.04 -1.14 -3.76
N VAL A 103 -2.99 -1.08 -4.57
CA VAL A 103 -2.39 -2.29 -5.19
C VAL A 103 -1.74 -3.22 -4.15
N ILE A 104 -1.12 -2.67 -3.09
CA ILE A 104 -0.60 -3.47 -1.97
C ILE A 104 -1.74 -4.16 -1.21
N ILE A 105 -2.83 -3.46 -0.94
CA ILE A 105 -4.02 -4.04 -0.28
C ILE A 105 -4.67 -5.10 -1.19
N LEU A 106 -4.68 -4.89 -2.52
CA LEU A 106 -5.12 -5.92 -3.47
C LEU A 106 -4.37 -7.23 -3.28
N GLY A 107 -3.05 -7.20 -3.05
CA GLY A 107 -2.27 -8.40 -2.75
C GLY A 107 -2.76 -9.13 -1.50
N HIS A 108 -3.17 -8.38 -0.46
CA HIS A 108 -3.75 -8.97 0.75
C HIS A 108 -5.13 -9.59 0.48
N VAL A 109 -5.99 -8.91 -0.27
CA VAL A 109 -7.31 -9.44 -0.68
C VAL A 109 -7.14 -10.66 -1.56
N ALA A 110 -6.20 -10.65 -2.51
CA ALA A 110 -5.91 -11.78 -3.39
C ALA A 110 -5.45 -13.03 -2.62
N LYS A 111 -4.64 -12.87 -1.55
CA LYS A 111 -4.30 -13.98 -0.65
C LYS A 111 -5.53 -14.58 0.02
N MET A 112 -6.44 -13.73 0.52
CA MET A 112 -7.66 -14.19 1.17
C MET A 112 -8.59 -14.90 0.17
N THR A 113 -8.79 -14.33 -1.02
CA THR A 113 -9.64 -14.97 -2.05
C THR A 113 -9.05 -16.28 -2.54
N ALA A 114 -7.72 -16.40 -2.65
CA ALA A 114 -7.04 -17.66 -2.95
C ALA A 114 -7.28 -18.72 -1.85
N ARG A 115 -7.16 -18.32 -0.58
CA ARG A 115 -7.34 -19.20 0.57
C ARG A 115 -8.77 -19.72 0.70
N TYR A 116 -9.74 -18.86 0.44
CA TYR A 116 -11.17 -19.19 0.54
C TYR A 116 -11.79 -19.66 -0.79
N GLU A 117 -11.00 -19.80 -1.84
CA GLU A 117 -11.44 -20.20 -3.18
C GLU A 117 -12.56 -19.34 -3.75
N THR A 118 -12.52 -18.04 -3.46
CA THR A 118 -13.53 -17.06 -3.87
C THR A 118 -13.09 -16.35 -5.14
N SER A 119 -14.00 -16.13 -6.08
CA SER A 119 -13.71 -15.36 -7.30
C SER A 119 -13.42 -13.91 -6.99
N LEU A 120 -12.36 -13.38 -7.59
CA LEU A 120 -11.94 -11.97 -7.49
C LEU A 120 -12.07 -11.29 -8.85
N ASN A 121 -12.71 -10.12 -8.88
CA ASN A 121 -12.84 -9.30 -10.09
C ASN A 121 -12.27 -7.90 -9.80
N VAL A 122 -11.28 -7.47 -10.60
CA VAL A 122 -10.54 -6.22 -10.39
C VAL A 122 -10.53 -5.40 -11.67
N PRO A 123 -11.59 -4.61 -11.94
CA PRO A 123 -11.59 -3.66 -13.03
C PRO A 123 -10.66 -2.49 -12.73
N VAL A 124 -9.81 -2.11 -13.67
CA VAL A 124 -8.87 -1.00 -13.50
C VAL A 124 -8.98 0.01 -14.64
N SER A 125 -8.68 1.28 -14.34
CA SER A 125 -8.73 2.37 -15.32
C SER A 125 -7.39 2.64 -16.01
N ARG A 126 -6.28 2.11 -15.51
CA ARG A 126 -4.93 2.35 -16.04
C ARG A 126 -4.21 1.05 -16.38
N SER A 127 -3.59 1.01 -17.56
CA SER A 127 -2.90 -0.19 -18.04
C SER A 127 -1.68 -0.56 -17.19
N ILE A 128 -0.99 0.42 -16.58
CA ILE A 128 0.14 0.18 -15.68
C ILE A 128 -0.36 -0.45 -14.37
N VAL A 129 -1.46 0.07 -13.82
CA VAL A 129 -2.11 -0.48 -12.62
C VAL A 129 -2.59 -1.92 -12.88
N MET A 130 -3.11 -2.20 -14.10
CA MET A 130 -3.49 -3.56 -14.48
C MET A 130 -2.30 -4.51 -14.43
N LYS A 131 -1.16 -4.13 -15.01
CA LYS A 131 0.04 -4.99 -15.02
C LYS A 131 0.57 -5.24 -13.60
N ALA A 132 0.68 -4.19 -12.80
CA ALA A 132 1.11 -4.31 -11.40
C ALA A 132 0.13 -5.15 -10.58
N GLY A 133 -1.18 -4.93 -10.73
CA GLY A 133 -2.22 -5.67 -10.04
C GLY A 133 -2.23 -7.16 -10.41
N ARG A 134 -2.05 -7.50 -11.69
CA ARG A 134 -1.92 -8.89 -12.14
C ARG A 134 -0.74 -9.58 -11.51
N GLU A 135 0.41 -8.94 -11.49
CA GLU A 135 1.63 -9.53 -10.95
C GLU A 135 1.52 -9.77 -9.44
N ILE A 136 1.01 -8.78 -8.70
CA ILE A 136 0.78 -8.91 -7.26
C ILE A 136 -0.29 -9.97 -6.95
N ALA A 137 -1.37 -10.04 -7.73
CA ALA A 137 -2.37 -11.08 -7.56
C ALA A 137 -1.77 -12.47 -7.83
N ARG A 138 -1.06 -12.66 -8.95
CA ARG A 138 -0.38 -13.92 -9.31
C ARG A 138 0.57 -14.38 -8.20
N GLU A 139 1.41 -13.47 -7.71
CA GLU A 139 2.32 -13.75 -6.60
C GLU A 139 1.55 -14.18 -5.34
N SER A 140 0.46 -13.48 -5.02
CA SER A 140 -0.37 -13.76 -3.86
C SER A 140 -1.02 -15.13 -3.92
N TYR A 141 -1.57 -15.53 -5.07
CA TYR A 141 -2.13 -16.86 -5.30
C TYR A 141 -1.05 -17.96 -5.23
N THR A 142 0.14 -17.67 -5.76
CA THR A 142 1.28 -18.60 -5.69
C THR A 142 1.76 -18.80 -4.24
N MET A 143 1.83 -17.72 -3.45
CA MET A 143 2.21 -17.80 -2.04
C MET A 143 1.22 -18.60 -1.18
N GLU A 144 -0.06 -18.56 -1.51
CA GLU A 144 -1.09 -19.38 -0.83
C GLU A 144 -1.15 -20.83 -1.37
N GLY A 145 -0.25 -21.19 -2.32
CA GLY A 145 -0.20 -22.53 -2.89
C GLY A 145 -1.34 -22.85 -3.87
N ARG A 146 -2.04 -21.85 -4.37
CA ARG A 146 -3.19 -21.97 -5.28
C ARG A 146 -2.99 -21.22 -6.60
N PRO A 147 -1.86 -21.43 -7.31
CA PRO A 147 -1.63 -20.77 -8.61
C PRO A 147 -2.64 -21.22 -9.69
N ASP A 148 -3.30 -22.37 -9.48
CA ASP A 148 -4.33 -22.95 -10.33
C ASP A 148 -5.61 -22.09 -10.40
N LEU A 149 -5.90 -21.32 -9.35
CA LEU A 149 -7.07 -20.46 -9.28
C LEU A 149 -6.85 -19.08 -9.90
N PHE A 150 -5.60 -18.72 -10.17
CA PHE A 150 -5.30 -17.43 -10.79
C PHE A 150 -5.66 -17.43 -12.28
N GLN A 151 -6.40 -16.43 -12.71
CA GLN A 151 -6.74 -16.18 -14.11
C GLN A 151 -6.33 -14.75 -14.48
N ASP A 152 -5.72 -14.57 -15.65
CA ASP A 152 -5.22 -13.26 -16.09
C ASP A 152 -6.32 -12.20 -16.28
N ASP A 153 -7.55 -12.62 -16.51
CA ASP A 153 -8.73 -11.78 -16.69
C ASP A 153 -9.34 -11.29 -15.37
N MET A 154 -8.94 -11.84 -14.22
CA MET A 154 -9.34 -11.32 -12.90
C MET A 154 -9.00 -9.84 -12.75
N VAL A 155 -7.86 -9.41 -13.28
CA VAL A 155 -7.46 -8.01 -13.30
C VAL A 155 -7.49 -7.52 -14.73
N HIS A 156 -8.48 -6.73 -15.09
CA HIS A 156 -8.70 -6.30 -16.46
C HIS A 156 -8.88 -4.78 -16.58
N TYR A 157 -8.45 -4.26 -17.71
CA TYR A 157 -8.59 -2.86 -18.06
C TYR A 157 -9.98 -2.59 -18.62
N LEU A 158 -10.62 -1.52 -18.18
CA LEU A 158 -11.90 -1.04 -18.75
C LEU A 158 -11.69 0.15 -19.67
N THR A 159 -11.36 1.30 -19.10
CA THR A 159 -11.17 2.56 -19.83
C THR A 159 -10.48 3.60 -18.96
N ASP A 160 -9.80 4.57 -19.59
CA ASP A 160 -9.17 5.71 -18.94
C ASP A 160 -10.15 6.85 -18.61
N ASP A 161 -11.31 6.86 -19.27
CA ASP A 161 -12.34 7.86 -19.01
C ASP A 161 -13.03 7.61 -17.67
N GLN A 162 -13.09 8.64 -16.84
CA GLN A 162 -13.58 8.57 -15.48
C GLN A 162 -15.04 8.08 -15.37
N PHE A 163 -15.92 8.66 -16.19
CA PHE A 163 -17.35 8.33 -16.11
C PHE A 163 -17.69 7.02 -16.83
N ALA A 164 -17.03 6.74 -17.94
CA ALA A 164 -17.15 5.46 -18.62
C ALA A 164 -16.64 4.31 -17.75
N TYR A 165 -15.56 4.55 -16.96
CA TYR A 165 -15.07 3.59 -15.99
C TYR A 165 -16.12 3.31 -14.90
N ALA A 166 -16.69 4.36 -14.29
CA ALA A 166 -17.76 4.21 -13.30
C ALA A 166 -18.97 3.43 -13.87
N ALA A 167 -19.40 3.77 -15.08
CA ALA A 167 -20.48 3.05 -15.75
C ALA A 167 -20.14 1.58 -16.03
N GLY A 168 -18.89 1.29 -16.41
CA GLY A 168 -18.38 -0.07 -16.60
C GLY A 168 -18.40 -0.88 -15.31
N VAL A 169 -17.89 -0.30 -14.21
CA VAL A 169 -17.90 -0.93 -12.86
C VAL A 169 -19.34 -1.17 -12.41
N ASN A 170 -20.24 -0.19 -12.55
CA ASN A 170 -21.67 -0.36 -12.24
C ASN A 170 -22.29 -1.50 -13.07
N GLY A 171 -21.93 -1.59 -14.35
CA GLY A 171 -22.36 -2.69 -15.21
C GLY A 171 -21.93 -4.06 -14.67
N ILE A 172 -20.73 -4.18 -14.13
CA ILE A 172 -20.24 -5.39 -13.46
C ILE A 172 -21.07 -5.66 -12.20
N MET A 173 -21.29 -4.64 -11.35
CA MET A 173 -22.05 -4.78 -10.10
C MET A 173 -23.48 -5.29 -10.34
N VAL A 174 -24.16 -4.76 -11.35
CA VAL A 174 -25.54 -5.15 -11.69
C VAL A 174 -25.60 -6.57 -12.27
N ARG A 175 -24.62 -6.96 -13.11
CA ARG A 175 -24.61 -8.29 -13.77
C ARG A 175 -24.14 -9.39 -12.82
N GLU A 176 -23.03 -9.19 -12.14
CA GLU A 176 -22.37 -10.24 -11.34
C GLU A 176 -22.88 -10.27 -9.91
N LYS A 177 -23.45 -9.17 -9.43
CA LYS A 177 -23.98 -9.02 -8.06
C LYS A 177 -22.97 -9.49 -7.00
N PRO A 178 -21.76 -8.89 -6.98
CA PRO A 178 -20.73 -9.28 -6.04
C PRO A 178 -21.23 -9.20 -4.59
N ALA A 179 -20.76 -10.12 -3.74
CA ALA A 179 -21.16 -10.10 -2.34
C ALA A 179 -20.43 -9.03 -1.53
N ALA A 180 -19.26 -8.60 -2.03
CA ALA A 180 -18.49 -7.50 -1.45
C ALA A 180 -17.89 -6.62 -2.55
N CYS A 181 -18.00 -5.29 -2.36
CA CYS A 181 -17.36 -4.29 -3.20
C CYS A 181 -16.34 -3.53 -2.35
N LEU A 182 -15.07 -3.61 -2.71
CA LEU A 182 -13.96 -3.00 -1.98
C LEU A 182 -13.38 -1.85 -2.81
N TYR A 183 -13.52 -0.63 -2.33
CA TYR A 183 -13.02 0.58 -2.97
C TYR A 183 -11.77 1.05 -2.21
N MET A 184 -10.58 0.82 -2.77
CA MET A 184 -9.29 1.08 -2.10
C MET A 184 -8.37 1.88 -3.02
N GLY A 185 -8.43 3.20 -2.93
CA GLY A 185 -7.63 4.09 -3.76
C GLY A 185 -8.17 5.51 -3.74
N LYS A 186 -7.81 6.28 -4.75
CA LYS A 186 -8.27 7.66 -4.90
C LYS A 186 -9.43 7.74 -5.87
N PHE A 187 -10.51 8.35 -5.41
CA PHE A 187 -11.74 8.55 -6.14
C PHE A 187 -12.15 10.03 -6.09
N TYR A 188 -12.94 10.47 -7.06
CA TYR A 188 -13.53 11.81 -7.15
C TYR A 188 -15.06 11.70 -7.28
N ALA A 189 -15.65 12.37 -8.27
CA ALA A 189 -17.10 12.39 -8.47
C ALA A 189 -17.70 11.01 -8.80
N GLU A 190 -16.92 10.10 -9.40
CA GLU A 190 -17.34 8.72 -9.72
C GLU A 190 -17.68 7.91 -8.46
N SER A 191 -17.11 8.27 -7.29
CA SER A 191 -17.42 7.59 -6.04
C SER A 191 -18.90 7.68 -5.66
N LEU A 192 -19.56 8.80 -6.00
CA LEU A 192 -20.98 8.98 -5.74
C LEU A 192 -21.81 8.03 -6.62
N ILE A 193 -21.42 7.89 -7.89
CA ILE A 193 -22.10 6.99 -8.84
C ILE A 193 -21.94 5.53 -8.39
N LEU A 194 -20.73 5.15 -7.96
CA LEU A 194 -20.44 3.80 -7.48
C LEU A 194 -21.13 3.47 -6.14
N ALA A 195 -21.38 4.47 -5.30
CA ALA A 195 -22.06 4.29 -4.02
C ALA A 195 -23.58 4.17 -4.15
N GLU A 196 -24.15 4.62 -5.27
CA GLU A 196 -25.59 4.61 -5.51
C GLU A 196 -26.09 3.28 -6.11
N THR A 197 -25.17 2.43 -6.60
CA THR A 197 -25.46 1.14 -7.22
C THR A 197 -25.40 -0.01 -6.21
#